data_b72323021c270c6bad5f8a1de79fdb86
#
_entry.id   b72323021c270c6bad5f8a1de79fdb86
#
_cell.length_a   1.000
_cell.length_b   1.000
_cell.length_c   1.000
_cell.angle_alpha   90.00
_cell.angle_beta   90.00
_cell.angle_gamma   90.00
#
_symmetry.space_group_name_H-M   'P 1'
#
loop_
_entity.id
_entity.type
_entity.pdbx_description
1 polymer ?
#
loop_
_entity_poly.entity_id
_entity_poly.type
_entity_poly.pdbx_seq_one_letter_code
_entity_poly.pdbx_strand_id
1 'polypeptide(L)'
;MSLFWSLYVTVLTLGTLVALVWLLLATRKGERKEPTQEKMDHSFDGIEEYDNPLPKWWFMLFMGTIVFALGYLVLYPGLGNWQGLLPGYTYLDSDKHIQFADGKQGWTGVHEWEKEVASAEARFGPLFAKYAAMPIEDVAKDPQALGMGARLFASNCSVCHGSDAKGAYGFPNLTDEDWRWGGDPQSIKTSILNGRHAVMPAWGQVLGEQGVSDVSAYVTTLMTGRTLPEGINADPAAGQKLYAASCVACHGVEGKGLALLGAPDLTRPGAYIYGSGFAQLQQSIRHGRQGQMPAQQATQGDDRVHILAAYVYSLSRREKPAHAE
;
A
#
# COMPACT_ATOMS: atom_id res chain seq x y z
N MET A 1 -14.16 18.93 23.15
CA MET A 1 -13.91 17.95 24.24
C MET A 1 -14.68 18.40 25.48
N SER A 2 -15.20 17.48 26.34
CA SER A 2 -15.86 17.90 27.60
C SER A 2 -14.85 18.55 28.55
N LEU A 3 -15.32 19.42 29.48
CA LEU A 3 -14.45 20.08 30.45
C LEU A 3 -13.67 19.07 31.30
N PHE A 4 -14.31 17.96 31.67
CA PHE A 4 -13.65 16.89 32.43
C PHE A 4 -12.42 16.36 31.72
N TRP A 5 -12.54 15.96 30.46
CA TRP A 5 -11.41 15.43 29.69
C TRP A 5 -10.34 16.49 29.40
N SER A 6 -10.75 17.74 29.19
CA SER A 6 -9.82 18.85 29.02
C SER A 6 -8.95 19.05 30.27
N LEU A 7 -9.58 19.09 31.44
CA LEU A 7 -8.85 19.18 32.72
C LEU A 7 -7.98 17.96 32.98
N TYR A 8 -8.49 16.75 32.73
CA TYR A 8 -7.73 15.51 32.90
C TYR A 8 -6.44 15.51 32.09
N VAL A 9 -6.50 15.82 30.78
CA VAL A 9 -5.32 15.90 29.92
C VAL A 9 -4.37 17.00 30.40
N THR A 10 -4.90 18.18 30.70
CA THR A 10 -4.06 19.33 31.15
C THR A 10 -3.33 19.03 32.44
N VAL A 11 -4.04 18.51 33.45
CA VAL A 11 -3.45 18.20 34.76
C VAL A 11 -2.39 17.11 34.65
N LEU A 12 -2.68 16.03 33.91
CA LEU A 12 -1.70 14.96 33.71
C LEU A 12 -0.45 15.46 32.99
N THR A 13 -0.62 16.20 31.89
CA THR A 13 0.52 16.67 31.09
C THR A 13 1.39 17.65 31.88
N LEU A 14 0.80 18.68 32.46
CA LEU A 14 1.56 19.68 33.23
C LEU A 14 2.11 19.08 34.53
N GLY A 15 1.34 18.22 35.21
CA GLY A 15 1.78 17.50 36.39
C GLY A 15 2.99 16.60 36.13
N THR A 16 2.99 15.89 34.99
CA THR A 16 4.14 15.08 34.58
C THR A 16 5.37 15.95 34.32
N LEU A 17 5.24 17.07 33.61
CA LEU A 17 6.37 17.98 33.37
C LEU A 17 6.93 18.57 34.68
N VAL A 18 6.07 18.95 35.61
CA VAL A 18 6.49 19.43 36.93
C VAL A 18 7.19 18.31 37.72
N ALA A 19 6.64 17.11 37.73
CA ALA A 19 7.23 15.95 38.38
C ALA A 19 8.62 15.59 37.80
N LEU A 20 8.79 15.66 36.48
CA LEU A 20 10.08 15.44 35.81
C LEU A 20 11.11 16.52 36.19
N VAL A 21 10.73 17.80 36.22
CA VAL A 21 11.63 18.86 36.69
C VAL A 21 12.03 18.64 38.14
N TRP A 22 11.05 18.32 39.00
CA TRP A 22 11.31 18.02 40.40
C TRP A 22 12.25 16.82 40.56
N LEU A 23 12.01 15.74 39.84
CA LEU A 23 12.86 14.55 39.87
C LEU A 23 14.29 14.86 39.46
N LEU A 24 14.49 15.57 38.35
CA LEU A 24 15.81 15.97 37.87
C LEU A 24 16.57 16.81 38.88
N LEU A 25 15.90 17.79 39.51
CA LEU A 25 16.52 18.65 40.51
C LEU A 25 16.80 17.87 41.80
N ALA A 26 15.89 16.99 42.22
CA ALA A 26 16.06 16.16 43.42
C ALA A 26 17.22 15.18 43.30
N THR A 27 17.31 14.44 42.17
CA THR A 27 18.40 13.49 41.90
C THR A 27 19.74 14.22 41.81
N ARG A 28 19.80 15.38 41.16
CA ARG A 28 21.02 16.17 41.06
C ARG A 28 21.52 16.72 42.37
N LYS A 29 20.64 16.96 43.35
CA LYS A 29 21.04 17.51 44.66
C LYS A 29 21.92 16.57 45.47
N GLY A 30 21.77 15.25 45.28
CA GLY A 30 22.57 14.21 45.95
C GLY A 30 23.78 13.72 45.15
N GLU A 31 24.00 14.27 43.95
CA GLU A 31 25.01 13.81 43.01
C GLU A 31 26.43 14.23 43.42
N ARG A 32 27.41 13.34 43.22
CA ARG A 32 28.83 13.65 43.40
C ARG A 32 29.25 14.78 42.43
N LYS A 33 30.24 15.57 42.86
CA LYS A 33 30.75 16.68 42.03
C LYS A 33 31.80 16.25 41.02
N GLU A 34 32.51 15.14 41.31
CA GLU A 34 33.62 14.63 40.52
C GLU A 34 33.46 13.15 40.20
N PRO A 35 33.93 12.69 39.03
CA PRO A 35 33.94 11.28 38.69
C PRO A 35 34.72 10.45 39.69
N THR A 36 34.27 9.23 39.92
CA THR A 36 34.89 8.27 40.83
C THR A 36 35.02 6.88 40.20
N GLN A 37 35.92 6.06 40.75
CA GLN A 37 35.99 4.63 40.42
C GLN A 37 35.31 3.76 41.49
N GLU A 38 34.63 4.37 42.43
CA GLU A 38 33.78 3.62 43.38
C GLU A 38 32.59 3.04 42.62
N LYS A 39 32.34 1.76 42.86
CA LYS A 39 31.19 1.07 42.32
C LYS A 39 29.99 1.28 43.21
N MET A 40 28.80 1.29 42.63
CA MET A 40 27.55 1.23 43.37
C MET A 40 27.47 -0.11 44.14
N ASP A 41 26.71 -0.13 45.20
CA ASP A 41 26.53 -1.32 46.09
C ASP A 41 25.60 -2.37 45.52
N HIS A 42 25.16 -2.20 44.26
CA HIS A 42 24.30 -3.15 43.56
C HIS A 42 24.92 -3.59 42.21
N SER A 43 24.53 -4.80 41.77
CA SER A 43 24.89 -5.35 40.49
C SER A 43 23.64 -5.95 39.81
N PHE A 44 23.44 -5.68 38.55
CA PHE A 44 22.36 -6.24 37.73
C PHE A 44 22.97 -7.18 36.68
N ASP A 45 22.69 -8.48 36.78
CA ASP A 45 23.23 -9.52 35.88
C ASP A 45 24.77 -9.49 35.74
N GLY A 46 25.49 -9.10 36.81
CA GLY A 46 26.95 -8.97 36.78
C GLY A 46 27.47 -7.64 36.21
N ILE A 47 26.59 -6.74 35.79
CA ILE A 47 26.97 -5.39 35.39
C ILE A 47 27.00 -4.51 36.64
N GLU A 48 28.16 -3.92 36.90
CA GLU A 48 28.39 -2.97 37.99
C GLU A 48 28.56 -1.56 37.40
N GLU A 49 28.05 -0.57 38.14
CA GLU A 49 28.11 0.83 37.74
C GLU A 49 29.03 1.62 38.65
N TYR A 50 29.73 2.61 38.11
CA TYR A 50 30.46 3.60 38.91
C TYR A 50 29.51 4.68 39.38
N ASP A 51 29.67 5.18 40.61
CA ASP A 51 28.88 6.28 41.17
C ASP A 51 29.32 7.65 40.61
N ASN A 52 29.15 7.79 39.31
CA ASN A 52 29.56 8.98 38.56
C ASN A 52 28.40 10.00 38.41
N PRO A 53 28.71 11.30 38.45
CA PRO A 53 27.70 12.33 38.22
C PRO A 53 27.18 12.28 36.80
N LEU A 54 25.93 12.66 36.62
CA LEU A 54 25.32 12.81 35.28
C LEU A 54 26.09 13.85 34.46
N PRO A 55 26.37 13.57 33.17
CA PRO A 55 27.04 14.54 32.31
C PRO A 55 26.26 15.84 32.22
N LYS A 56 26.93 16.99 32.37
CA LYS A 56 26.28 18.31 32.35
C LYS A 56 25.50 18.57 31.06
N TRP A 57 26.03 18.10 29.93
CA TRP A 57 25.36 18.24 28.64
C TRP A 57 24.04 17.47 28.60
N TRP A 58 23.97 16.28 29.22
CA TRP A 58 22.74 15.48 29.28
C TRP A 58 21.66 16.21 30.10
N PHE A 59 22.02 16.71 31.27
CA PHE A 59 21.10 17.50 32.10
C PHE A 59 20.58 18.72 31.33
N MET A 60 21.46 19.48 30.66
CA MET A 60 21.08 20.65 29.89
C MET A 60 20.18 20.29 28.71
N LEU A 61 20.49 19.18 28.01
CA LEU A 61 19.66 18.67 26.93
C LEU A 61 18.25 18.32 27.44
N PHE A 62 18.16 17.59 28.54
CA PHE A 62 16.87 17.20 29.10
C PHE A 62 16.04 18.38 29.58
N MET A 63 16.65 19.33 30.27
CA MET A 63 15.97 20.60 30.61
C MET A 63 15.54 21.39 29.38
N GLY A 64 16.36 21.40 28.34
CA GLY A 64 16.03 21.99 27.04
C GLY A 64 14.82 21.36 26.39
N THR A 65 14.67 20.04 26.45
CA THR A 65 13.47 19.34 25.93
C THR A 65 12.20 19.71 26.71
N ILE A 66 12.28 19.92 28.03
CA ILE A 66 11.15 20.37 28.83
C ILE A 66 10.74 21.81 28.44
N VAL A 67 11.72 22.71 28.29
CA VAL A 67 11.46 24.09 27.83
C VAL A 67 10.84 24.07 26.43
N PHE A 68 11.36 23.23 25.54
CA PHE A 68 10.78 23.04 24.21
C PHE A 68 9.34 22.52 24.30
N ALA A 69 9.07 21.51 25.13
CA ALA A 69 7.72 20.96 25.32
C ALA A 69 6.73 22.03 25.83
N LEU A 70 7.13 22.85 26.78
CA LEU A 70 6.31 23.98 27.28
C LEU A 70 6.03 24.99 26.16
N GLY A 71 7.07 25.38 25.43
CA GLY A 71 6.92 26.30 24.28
C GLY A 71 5.99 25.70 23.21
N TYR A 72 6.14 24.41 22.90
CA TYR A 72 5.28 23.71 21.98
C TYR A 72 3.80 23.70 22.43
N LEU A 73 3.53 23.40 23.70
CA LEU A 73 2.18 23.36 24.27
C LEU A 73 1.51 24.75 24.33
N VAL A 74 2.30 25.83 24.38
CA VAL A 74 1.79 27.20 24.27
C VAL A 74 1.43 27.54 22.83
N LEU A 75 2.27 27.16 21.87
CA LEU A 75 2.10 27.50 20.46
C LEU A 75 1.05 26.62 19.76
N TYR A 76 1.04 25.32 20.04
CA TYR A 76 0.19 24.33 19.39
C TYR A 76 -0.90 23.80 20.32
N PRO A 77 -2.01 23.28 19.80
CA PRO A 77 -3.02 22.63 20.61
C PRO A 77 -2.46 21.30 21.18
N GLY A 78 -2.62 21.11 22.49
CA GLY A 78 -2.13 19.92 23.19
C GLY A 78 -2.62 19.82 24.64
N LEU A 79 -3.18 20.91 25.17
CA LEU A 79 -3.73 20.99 26.53
C LEU A 79 -5.26 21.08 26.47
N GLY A 80 -5.90 19.93 26.28
CA GLY A 80 -7.35 19.84 26.31
C GLY A 80 -8.05 20.73 25.27
N ASN A 81 -8.80 21.71 25.71
CA ASN A 81 -9.49 22.67 24.82
C ASN A 81 -8.64 23.89 24.44
N TRP A 82 -7.38 23.96 24.87
CA TRP A 82 -6.45 24.99 24.44
C TRP A 82 -6.13 24.85 22.96
N GLN A 83 -6.32 25.92 22.20
CA GLN A 83 -6.16 25.91 20.74
C GLN A 83 -4.74 26.31 20.27
N GLY A 84 -3.85 26.61 21.22
CA GLY A 84 -2.54 27.18 20.90
C GLY A 84 -2.61 28.68 20.54
N LEU A 85 -1.43 29.25 20.30
CA LEU A 85 -1.30 30.64 19.83
C LEU A 85 -1.14 30.73 18.31
N LEU A 86 -0.78 29.63 17.64
CA LEU A 86 -0.64 29.65 16.20
C LEU A 86 -2.02 29.67 15.52
N PRO A 87 -2.20 30.55 14.52
CA PRO A 87 -3.45 30.58 13.77
C PRO A 87 -3.68 29.31 12.99
N GLY A 88 -4.95 28.87 12.92
CA GLY A 88 -5.37 27.83 12.00
C GLY A 88 -5.48 28.35 10.57
N TYR A 89 -5.49 27.42 9.61
CA TYR A 89 -5.72 27.69 8.21
C TYR A 89 -7.06 27.13 7.80
N THR A 90 -7.84 27.85 7.00
CA THR A 90 -9.03 27.32 6.35
C THR A 90 -8.86 27.41 4.83
N TYR A 91 -9.31 26.37 4.17
CA TYR A 91 -9.48 26.38 2.72
C TYR A 91 -10.74 27.16 2.39
N LEU A 92 -10.64 28.23 1.68
CA LEU A 92 -11.79 29.11 1.47
C LEU A 92 -12.13 29.38 0.01
N ASP A 93 -11.47 28.77 -0.99
CA ASP A 93 -11.81 29.22 -2.34
C ASP A 93 -11.74 28.15 -3.42
N SER A 94 -12.67 28.26 -4.39
CA SER A 94 -12.63 27.59 -5.71
C SER A 94 -11.27 27.76 -6.42
N ASP A 95 -10.54 28.83 -6.14
CA ASP A 95 -9.25 29.18 -6.72
C ASP A 95 -8.05 28.65 -5.92
N LYS A 96 -8.30 27.79 -4.93
CA LYS A 96 -7.27 27.11 -4.12
C LYS A 96 -6.34 28.04 -3.32
N HIS A 97 -6.79 29.25 -2.95
CA HIS A 97 -6.05 30.11 -2.08
C HIS A 97 -6.21 29.70 -0.62
N ILE A 98 -5.09 29.62 0.11
CA ILE A 98 -5.08 29.35 1.54
C ILE A 98 -5.39 30.65 2.25
N GLN A 99 -6.50 30.70 2.98
CA GLN A 99 -6.83 31.81 3.86
C GLN A 99 -6.62 31.40 5.33
N PHE A 100 -6.09 32.34 6.12
CA PHE A 100 -6.02 32.15 7.57
C PHE A 100 -7.42 32.16 8.16
N ALA A 101 -7.71 31.25 9.07
CA ALA A 101 -8.94 31.30 9.86
C ALA A 101 -8.95 32.61 10.68
N ASP A 102 -10.13 33.21 10.79
CA ASP A 102 -10.34 34.51 11.52
C ASP A 102 -10.12 34.39 13.04
N GLY A 103 -9.05 33.75 13.48
CA GLY A 103 -8.61 33.65 14.85
C GLY A 103 -9.45 32.76 15.78
N LYS A 104 -10.47 32.08 15.26
CA LYS A 104 -11.38 31.23 16.05
C LYS A 104 -11.02 29.75 16.07
N GLN A 105 -10.16 29.32 15.19
CA GLN A 105 -9.67 27.92 15.15
C GLN A 105 -8.15 27.94 15.22
N GLY A 106 -7.58 27.24 16.21
CA GLY A 106 -6.15 27.07 16.33
C GLY A 106 -5.60 26.16 15.21
N TRP A 107 -4.29 26.05 15.15
CA TRP A 107 -3.59 25.15 14.23
C TRP A 107 -4.08 23.70 14.40
N THR A 108 -4.25 22.98 13.30
CA THR A 108 -4.50 21.53 13.28
C THR A 108 -3.64 20.85 12.22
N GLY A 109 -3.22 19.61 12.47
CA GLY A 109 -2.50 18.80 11.48
C GLY A 109 -3.31 18.54 10.20
N VAL A 110 -4.63 18.58 10.29
CA VAL A 110 -5.53 18.44 9.12
C VAL A 110 -5.37 19.68 8.22
N HIS A 111 -5.42 20.88 8.79
CA HIS A 111 -5.24 22.11 8.01
C HIS A 111 -3.85 22.21 7.38
N GLU A 112 -2.80 21.75 8.09
CA GLU A 112 -1.46 21.72 7.51
C GLU A 112 -1.37 20.74 6.35
N TRP A 113 -1.97 19.56 6.49
CA TRP A 113 -2.06 18.59 5.41
C TRP A 113 -2.86 19.14 4.20
N GLU A 114 -4.00 19.77 4.43
CA GLU A 114 -4.80 20.41 3.37
C GLU A 114 -4.00 21.48 2.62
N LYS A 115 -3.22 22.29 3.35
CA LYS A 115 -2.32 23.29 2.77
C LYS A 115 -1.23 22.66 1.90
N GLU A 116 -0.61 21.58 2.38
CA GLU A 116 0.40 20.85 1.62
C GLU A 116 -0.19 20.24 0.34
N VAL A 117 -1.35 19.59 0.45
CA VAL A 117 -2.07 19.01 -0.70
C VAL A 117 -2.38 20.08 -1.73
N ALA A 118 -2.88 21.23 -1.30
CA ALA A 118 -3.19 22.30 -2.23
C ALA A 118 -1.97 22.93 -2.89
N SER A 119 -0.93 23.13 -2.11
CA SER A 119 0.33 23.63 -2.66
C SER A 119 0.90 22.65 -3.69
N ALA A 120 0.82 21.34 -3.43
CA ALA A 120 1.21 20.32 -4.38
C ALA A 120 0.32 20.33 -5.62
N GLU A 121 -0.99 20.46 -5.45
CA GLU A 121 -1.94 20.52 -6.56
C GLU A 121 -1.74 21.78 -7.41
N ALA A 122 -1.55 22.95 -6.80
CA ALA A 122 -1.25 24.19 -7.53
C ALA A 122 0.04 24.08 -8.36
N ARG A 123 1.06 23.38 -7.83
CA ARG A 123 2.36 23.20 -8.47
C ARG A 123 2.34 22.14 -9.58
N PHE A 124 1.69 21.00 -9.34
CA PHE A 124 1.77 19.83 -10.20
C PHE A 124 0.48 19.57 -10.99
N GLY A 125 -0.67 20.04 -10.51
CA GLY A 125 -1.97 19.83 -11.16
C GLY A 125 -1.99 20.19 -12.64
N PRO A 126 -1.47 21.36 -13.06
CA PRO A 126 -1.42 21.71 -14.49
C PRO A 126 -0.67 20.70 -15.36
N LEU A 127 0.38 20.07 -14.82
CA LEU A 127 1.14 19.05 -15.54
C LEU A 127 0.35 17.73 -15.65
N PHE A 128 -0.36 17.33 -14.60
CA PHE A 128 -1.24 16.17 -14.65
C PHE A 128 -2.40 16.38 -15.60
N ALA A 129 -3.06 17.54 -15.57
CA ALA A 129 -4.14 17.90 -16.46
C ALA A 129 -3.72 17.94 -17.94
N LYS A 130 -2.50 18.41 -18.25
CA LYS A 130 -1.93 18.35 -19.59
C LYS A 130 -1.91 16.93 -20.12
N TYR A 131 -1.42 15.98 -19.36
CA TYR A 131 -1.35 14.58 -19.79
C TYR A 131 -2.72 13.89 -19.79
N ALA A 132 -3.61 14.25 -18.86
CA ALA A 132 -4.97 13.70 -18.84
C ALA A 132 -5.80 14.06 -20.07
N ALA A 133 -5.47 15.16 -20.75
CA ALA A 133 -6.09 15.58 -22.00
C ALA A 133 -5.56 14.84 -23.26
N MET A 134 -4.50 14.04 -23.13
CA MET A 134 -3.87 13.32 -24.25
C MET A 134 -4.35 11.85 -24.27
N PRO A 135 -4.36 11.17 -25.43
CA PRO A 135 -4.56 9.72 -25.48
C PRO A 135 -3.49 8.98 -24.66
N ILE A 136 -3.91 7.93 -23.96
CA ILE A 136 -3.00 7.12 -23.11
C ILE A 136 -1.82 6.58 -23.90
N GLU A 137 -2.05 6.19 -25.16
CA GLU A 137 -1.03 5.65 -26.07
C GLU A 137 0.07 6.66 -26.40
N ASP A 138 -0.27 7.94 -26.42
CA ASP A 138 0.70 9.00 -26.65
C ASP A 138 1.42 9.40 -25.36
N VAL A 139 0.71 9.44 -24.24
CA VAL A 139 1.32 9.60 -22.91
C VAL A 139 2.31 8.47 -22.61
N ALA A 140 2.03 7.26 -23.07
CA ALA A 140 2.89 6.08 -22.90
C ALA A 140 4.21 6.14 -23.70
N LYS A 141 4.37 7.14 -24.59
CA LYS A 141 5.60 7.41 -25.36
C LYS A 141 6.42 8.57 -24.76
N ASP A 142 5.83 9.37 -23.88
CA ASP A 142 6.49 10.54 -23.30
C ASP A 142 7.36 10.14 -22.11
N PRO A 143 8.72 10.35 -22.15
CA PRO A 143 9.63 9.95 -21.07
C PRO A 143 9.33 10.65 -19.74
N GLN A 144 8.85 11.90 -19.76
CA GLN A 144 8.50 12.64 -18.55
C GLN A 144 7.27 12.04 -17.89
N ALA A 145 6.23 11.74 -18.65
CA ALA A 145 5.02 11.08 -18.16
C ALA A 145 5.34 9.68 -17.62
N LEU A 146 6.15 8.90 -18.34
CA LEU A 146 6.58 7.58 -17.87
C LEU A 146 7.38 7.66 -16.56
N GLY A 147 8.26 8.67 -16.42
CA GLY A 147 8.97 8.92 -15.17
C GLY A 147 8.04 9.31 -13.99
N MET A 148 6.95 10.03 -14.27
CA MET A 148 5.90 10.32 -13.27
C MET A 148 5.13 9.05 -12.92
N GLY A 149 4.68 8.29 -13.92
CA GLY A 149 3.98 7.03 -13.75
C GLY A 149 4.79 6.01 -12.97
N ALA A 150 6.09 5.88 -13.23
CA ALA A 150 6.99 5.00 -12.50
C ALA A 150 7.05 5.35 -11.00
N ARG A 151 7.12 6.64 -10.64
CA ARG A 151 7.11 7.06 -9.23
C ARG A 151 5.77 6.78 -8.55
N LEU A 152 4.65 7.07 -9.23
CA LEU A 152 3.31 6.75 -8.73
C LEU A 152 3.13 5.25 -8.54
N PHE A 153 3.63 4.44 -9.48
CA PHE A 153 3.61 2.98 -9.40
C PHE A 153 4.44 2.48 -8.22
N ALA A 154 5.66 2.96 -8.07
CA ALA A 154 6.54 2.58 -6.97
C ALA A 154 5.94 2.87 -5.59
N SER A 155 5.23 3.99 -5.45
CA SER A 155 4.63 4.40 -4.17
C SER A 155 3.31 3.69 -3.84
N ASN A 156 2.52 3.29 -4.85
CA ASN A 156 1.14 2.85 -4.62
C ASN A 156 0.85 1.42 -5.11
N CYS A 157 1.62 0.89 -6.06
CA CYS A 157 1.29 -0.35 -6.77
C CYS A 157 2.31 -1.47 -6.53
N SER A 158 3.58 -1.11 -6.32
CA SER A 158 4.71 -2.05 -6.22
C SER A 158 4.59 -3.04 -5.06
N VAL A 159 3.88 -2.68 -3.98
CA VAL A 159 3.65 -3.57 -2.83
C VAL A 159 2.95 -4.87 -3.23
N CYS A 160 2.03 -4.80 -4.20
CA CYS A 160 1.30 -5.95 -4.71
C CYS A 160 1.89 -6.49 -6.02
N HIS A 161 2.25 -5.59 -6.95
CA HIS A 161 2.68 -5.98 -8.29
C HIS A 161 4.19 -6.17 -8.45
N GLY A 162 4.97 -5.98 -7.37
CA GLY A 162 6.44 -6.00 -7.42
C GLY A 162 7.03 -4.69 -7.95
N SER A 163 8.27 -4.40 -7.59
CA SER A 163 8.99 -3.20 -8.08
C SER A 163 9.30 -3.27 -9.58
N ASP A 164 9.40 -4.48 -10.13
CA ASP A 164 9.59 -4.78 -11.54
C ASP A 164 8.27 -4.99 -12.29
N ALA A 165 7.13 -4.85 -11.61
CA ALA A 165 5.78 -5.05 -12.11
C ALA A 165 5.48 -6.48 -12.61
N LYS A 166 6.33 -7.49 -12.30
CA LYS A 166 6.12 -8.88 -12.71
C LYS A 166 5.14 -9.66 -11.85
N GLY A 167 4.56 -8.99 -10.84
CA GLY A 167 3.62 -9.60 -9.93
C GLY A 167 4.26 -10.53 -8.90
N ALA A 168 3.41 -11.26 -8.22
CA ALA A 168 3.76 -12.30 -7.25
C ALA A 168 2.63 -13.32 -7.16
N TYR A 169 2.76 -14.30 -6.27
CA TYR A 169 1.68 -15.26 -6.01
C TYR A 169 0.37 -14.52 -5.62
N GLY A 170 -0.65 -14.66 -6.45
CA GLY A 170 -1.94 -14.00 -6.31
C GLY A 170 -2.05 -12.60 -6.95
N PHE A 171 -0.95 -12.05 -7.49
CA PHE A 171 -0.92 -10.75 -8.16
C PHE A 171 -0.42 -10.87 -9.60
N PRO A 172 -1.12 -10.24 -10.58
CA PRO A 172 -0.76 -10.39 -11.99
C PRO A 172 0.56 -9.71 -12.33
N ASN A 173 1.28 -10.30 -13.28
CA ASN A 173 2.35 -9.68 -14.01
C ASN A 173 1.77 -8.61 -14.95
N LEU A 174 2.29 -7.39 -14.89
CA LEU A 174 1.84 -6.26 -15.73
C LEU A 174 2.79 -6.00 -16.91
N THR A 175 3.83 -6.84 -17.07
CA THR A 175 4.84 -6.72 -18.15
C THR A 175 4.62 -7.71 -19.29
N ASP A 176 3.64 -8.61 -19.15
CA ASP A 176 3.25 -9.58 -20.18
C ASP A 176 1.97 -9.14 -20.91
N GLU A 177 1.46 -10.04 -21.75
CA GLU A 177 0.24 -9.83 -22.52
C GLU A 177 -0.97 -10.60 -21.97
N ASP A 178 -0.86 -11.16 -20.74
CA ASP A 178 -1.88 -12.01 -20.13
C ASP A 178 -2.88 -11.20 -19.29
N TRP A 179 -3.69 -10.40 -19.96
CA TRP A 179 -4.66 -9.51 -19.34
C TRP A 179 -6.00 -10.19 -19.05
N ARG A 180 -6.44 -10.20 -17.79
CA ARG A 180 -7.73 -10.75 -17.38
C ARG A 180 -8.93 -9.86 -17.69
N TRP A 181 -8.73 -8.53 -17.65
CA TRP A 181 -9.76 -7.52 -17.78
C TRP A 181 -9.60 -6.66 -19.04
N GLY A 182 -8.76 -7.11 -19.98
CA GLY A 182 -8.34 -6.36 -21.14
C GLY A 182 -7.06 -5.58 -20.92
N GLY A 183 -6.19 -5.59 -21.96
CA GLY A 183 -4.89 -4.93 -21.98
C GLY A 183 -4.87 -3.68 -22.86
N ASP A 184 -6.01 -3.22 -23.31
CA ASP A 184 -6.15 -1.93 -23.99
C ASP A 184 -6.08 -0.78 -22.96
N PRO A 185 -5.70 0.43 -23.39
CA PRO A 185 -5.48 1.57 -22.49
C PRO A 185 -6.66 1.89 -21.60
N GLN A 186 -7.88 1.81 -22.13
CA GLN A 186 -9.09 2.15 -21.39
C GLN A 186 -9.45 1.08 -20.36
N SER A 187 -9.27 -0.18 -20.70
CA SER A 187 -9.48 -1.30 -19.76
C SER A 187 -8.49 -1.26 -18.60
N ILE A 188 -7.21 -0.90 -18.85
CA ILE A 188 -6.20 -0.68 -17.83
C ILE A 188 -6.60 0.51 -16.95
N LYS A 189 -6.95 1.67 -17.52
CA LYS A 189 -7.41 2.84 -16.77
C LYS A 189 -8.62 2.49 -15.90
N THR A 190 -9.60 1.81 -16.44
CA THR A 190 -10.81 1.40 -15.73
C THR A 190 -10.48 0.45 -14.56
N SER A 191 -9.51 -0.46 -14.77
CA SER A 191 -9.07 -1.38 -13.71
C SER A 191 -8.41 -0.66 -12.54
N ILE A 192 -7.63 0.39 -12.81
CA ILE A 192 -6.99 1.19 -11.77
C ILE A 192 -8.00 2.09 -11.07
N LEU A 193 -8.87 2.80 -11.82
CA LEU A 193 -9.88 3.70 -11.26
C LEU A 193 -10.83 2.98 -10.32
N ASN A 194 -11.46 1.92 -10.83
CA ASN A 194 -12.60 1.28 -10.18
C ASN A 194 -12.20 0.07 -9.34
N GLY A 195 -10.93 -0.35 -9.44
CA GLY A 195 -10.50 -1.63 -8.89
C GLY A 195 -11.10 -2.82 -9.64
N ARG A 196 -10.81 -4.03 -9.14
CA ARG A 196 -11.34 -5.28 -9.68
C ARG A 196 -11.65 -6.25 -8.55
N HIS A 197 -12.73 -6.98 -8.72
CA HIS A 197 -13.11 -8.08 -7.84
C HIS A 197 -13.47 -9.28 -8.70
N ALA A 198 -12.83 -10.42 -8.45
CA ALA A 198 -13.10 -11.67 -9.16
C ALA A 198 -13.23 -12.81 -8.16
N VAL A 199 -14.17 -13.69 -8.41
CA VAL A 199 -14.41 -14.91 -7.62
C VAL A 199 -14.52 -16.10 -8.54
N MET A 200 -13.70 -17.11 -8.28
CA MET A 200 -13.88 -18.46 -8.80
C MET A 200 -14.43 -19.33 -7.66
N PRO A 201 -15.64 -19.89 -7.78
CA PRO A 201 -16.22 -20.73 -6.73
C PRO A 201 -15.38 -21.98 -6.47
N ALA A 202 -15.50 -22.54 -5.27
CA ALA A 202 -14.91 -23.82 -4.90
C ALA A 202 -15.73 -24.97 -5.51
N TRP A 203 -15.05 -25.90 -6.19
CA TRP A 203 -15.68 -27.02 -6.86
C TRP A 203 -15.41 -28.38 -6.19
N GLY A 204 -14.58 -28.41 -5.15
CA GLY A 204 -14.14 -29.65 -4.51
C GLY A 204 -15.28 -30.52 -4.01
N GLN A 205 -16.31 -29.94 -3.40
CA GLN A 205 -17.48 -30.69 -2.90
C GLN A 205 -18.38 -31.21 -4.04
N VAL A 206 -18.46 -30.47 -5.14
CA VAL A 206 -19.31 -30.82 -6.29
C VAL A 206 -18.67 -31.89 -7.14
N LEU A 207 -17.37 -31.77 -7.40
CA LEU A 207 -16.63 -32.68 -8.32
C LEU A 207 -16.02 -33.90 -7.61
N GLY A 208 -15.80 -33.81 -6.30
CA GLY A 208 -15.01 -34.79 -5.54
C GLY A 208 -13.54 -34.75 -5.95
N GLU A 209 -12.70 -35.54 -5.25
CA GLU A 209 -11.24 -35.51 -5.47
C GLU A 209 -10.84 -35.99 -6.86
N GLN A 210 -11.50 -37.05 -7.37
CA GLN A 210 -11.23 -37.58 -8.71
C GLN A 210 -11.65 -36.59 -9.79
N GLY A 211 -12.84 -35.96 -9.66
CA GLY A 211 -13.29 -34.98 -10.63
C GLY A 211 -12.41 -33.72 -10.64
N VAL A 212 -11.90 -33.24 -9.48
CA VAL A 212 -10.90 -32.18 -9.40
C VAL A 212 -9.62 -32.59 -10.14
N SER A 213 -9.16 -33.82 -9.97
CA SER A 213 -7.98 -34.36 -10.65
C SER A 213 -8.18 -34.39 -12.17
N ASP A 214 -9.31 -34.92 -12.61
CA ASP A 214 -9.65 -35.08 -14.04
C ASP A 214 -9.78 -33.72 -14.75
N VAL A 215 -10.48 -32.75 -14.12
CA VAL A 215 -10.58 -31.39 -14.68
C VAL A 215 -9.21 -30.70 -14.70
N SER A 216 -8.37 -30.88 -13.66
CA SER A 216 -7.00 -30.34 -13.65
C SER A 216 -6.16 -30.94 -14.78
N ALA A 217 -6.33 -32.22 -15.06
CA ALA A 217 -5.66 -32.90 -16.17
C ALA A 217 -6.11 -32.32 -17.51
N TYR A 218 -7.41 -32.17 -17.74
CA TYR A 218 -7.92 -31.55 -18.96
C TYR A 218 -7.41 -30.12 -19.14
N VAL A 219 -7.49 -29.30 -18.10
CA VAL A 219 -6.98 -27.89 -18.14
C VAL A 219 -5.49 -27.86 -18.45
N THR A 220 -4.70 -28.83 -17.95
CA THR A 220 -3.28 -28.92 -18.29
C THR A 220 -3.10 -29.19 -19.82
N THR A 221 -3.96 -29.96 -20.45
CA THR A 221 -3.89 -30.20 -21.91
C THR A 221 -4.30 -29.01 -22.76
N LEU A 222 -5.03 -28.03 -22.19
CA LEU A 222 -5.36 -26.77 -22.88
C LEU A 222 -4.16 -25.83 -22.95
N MET A 223 -3.21 -25.96 -22.04
CA MET A 223 -2.03 -25.05 -21.97
C MET A 223 -1.02 -25.39 -23.05
N THR A 224 -0.62 -24.40 -23.82
CA THR A 224 0.39 -24.57 -24.87
C THR A 224 1.71 -25.09 -24.29
N GLY A 225 2.25 -26.15 -24.86
CA GLY A 225 3.53 -26.75 -24.48
C GLY A 225 3.52 -27.51 -23.15
N ARG A 226 2.35 -27.83 -22.58
CA ARG A 226 2.22 -28.59 -21.33
C ARG A 226 1.75 -30.00 -21.56
N THR A 227 2.34 -30.92 -20.82
CA THR A 227 1.93 -32.35 -20.74
C THR A 227 1.62 -32.67 -19.29
N LEU A 228 0.82 -33.71 -19.09
CA LEU A 228 0.56 -34.24 -17.76
C LEU A 228 1.84 -34.84 -17.17
N PRO A 229 2.14 -34.58 -15.88
CA PRO A 229 3.22 -35.24 -15.19
C PRO A 229 3.01 -36.76 -15.15
N GLU A 230 4.10 -37.53 -15.20
CA GLU A 230 4.03 -38.99 -15.11
C GLU A 230 3.47 -39.44 -13.75
N GLY A 231 2.72 -40.59 -13.78
CA GLY A 231 2.18 -41.19 -12.56
C GLY A 231 0.92 -40.53 -11.99
N ILE A 232 0.34 -39.53 -12.67
CA ILE A 232 -0.91 -38.93 -12.25
C ILE A 232 -2.09 -39.83 -12.62
N ASN A 233 -2.89 -40.22 -11.60
CA ASN A 233 -4.14 -40.93 -11.81
C ASN A 233 -5.27 -39.91 -12.09
N ALA A 234 -5.41 -39.50 -13.36
CA ALA A 234 -6.45 -38.59 -13.82
C ALA A 234 -6.80 -38.87 -15.29
N ASP A 235 -8.08 -38.71 -15.63
CA ASP A 235 -8.59 -38.89 -16.99
C ASP A 235 -8.97 -37.55 -17.63
N PRO A 236 -8.16 -36.99 -18.58
CA PRO A 236 -8.50 -35.77 -19.27
C PRO A 236 -9.81 -35.81 -20.05
N ALA A 237 -10.25 -36.99 -20.54
CA ALA A 237 -11.50 -37.12 -21.29
C ALA A 237 -12.73 -37.02 -20.36
N ALA A 238 -12.64 -37.57 -19.14
CA ALA A 238 -13.63 -37.36 -18.09
C ALA A 238 -13.60 -35.88 -17.64
N GLY A 239 -12.40 -35.30 -17.47
CA GLY A 239 -12.21 -33.88 -17.13
C GLY A 239 -12.84 -32.92 -18.15
N GLN A 240 -12.75 -33.22 -19.45
CA GLN A 240 -13.39 -32.45 -20.52
C GLN A 240 -14.92 -32.37 -20.35
N LYS A 241 -15.56 -33.48 -20.00
CA LYS A 241 -17.01 -33.51 -19.76
C LYS A 241 -17.41 -32.70 -18.57
N LEU A 242 -16.65 -32.77 -17.46
CA LEU A 242 -16.87 -31.97 -16.25
C LEU A 242 -16.62 -30.48 -16.51
N TYR A 243 -15.57 -30.16 -17.29
CA TYR A 243 -15.27 -28.80 -17.71
C TYR A 243 -16.43 -28.18 -18.53
N ALA A 244 -16.95 -28.93 -19.48
CA ALA A 244 -18.07 -28.52 -20.32
C ALA A 244 -19.34 -28.25 -19.50
N ALA A 245 -19.57 -28.97 -18.44
CA ALA A 245 -20.74 -28.84 -17.58
C ALA A 245 -20.60 -27.66 -16.58
N SER A 246 -19.37 -27.38 -16.08
CA SER A 246 -19.18 -26.53 -14.89
C SER A 246 -18.29 -25.30 -15.12
N CYS A 247 -17.41 -25.29 -16.12
CA CYS A 247 -16.35 -24.29 -16.25
C CYS A 247 -16.52 -23.37 -17.46
N VAL A 248 -17.17 -23.86 -18.53
CA VAL A 248 -17.34 -23.14 -19.82
C VAL A 248 -18.02 -21.77 -19.66
N ALA A 249 -18.95 -21.63 -18.72
CA ALA A 249 -19.69 -20.39 -18.51
C ALA A 249 -18.76 -19.19 -18.22
N CYS A 250 -17.63 -19.44 -17.57
CA CYS A 250 -16.65 -18.39 -17.23
C CYS A 250 -15.39 -18.48 -18.10
N HIS A 251 -14.91 -19.69 -18.40
CA HIS A 251 -13.62 -19.88 -19.09
C HIS A 251 -13.75 -20.11 -20.60
N GLY A 252 -14.98 -20.25 -21.12
CA GLY A 252 -15.23 -20.52 -22.53
C GLY A 252 -14.94 -21.99 -22.92
N VAL A 253 -15.46 -22.40 -24.06
CA VAL A 253 -15.29 -23.79 -24.59
C VAL A 253 -13.81 -24.10 -24.84
N GLU A 254 -13.07 -23.16 -25.38
CA GLU A 254 -11.64 -23.28 -25.71
C GLU A 254 -10.71 -22.86 -24.56
N GLY A 255 -11.24 -22.54 -23.39
CA GLY A 255 -10.45 -22.09 -22.24
C GLY A 255 -9.89 -20.67 -22.36
N LYS A 256 -10.35 -19.84 -23.31
CA LYS A 256 -9.84 -18.49 -23.58
C LYS A 256 -10.20 -17.45 -22.50
N GLY A 257 -11.01 -17.84 -21.54
CA GLY A 257 -11.49 -16.94 -20.51
C GLY A 257 -12.58 -15.97 -21.00
N LEU A 258 -13.01 -15.13 -20.08
CA LEU A 258 -14.00 -14.07 -20.37
C LEU A 258 -13.59 -12.80 -19.61
N ALA A 259 -13.09 -11.81 -20.33
CA ALA A 259 -12.61 -10.55 -19.76
C ALA A 259 -13.68 -9.83 -18.93
N LEU A 260 -14.96 -9.90 -19.31
CA LEU A 260 -16.07 -9.30 -18.56
C LEU A 260 -16.16 -9.82 -17.12
N LEU A 261 -15.79 -11.07 -16.88
CA LEU A 261 -15.81 -11.73 -15.56
C LEU A 261 -14.43 -11.80 -14.90
N GLY A 262 -13.37 -11.36 -15.60
CA GLY A 262 -11.99 -11.50 -15.14
C GLY A 262 -11.51 -12.95 -15.09
N ALA A 263 -12.17 -13.84 -15.84
CA ALA A 263 -11.76 -15.23 -15.96
C ALA A 263 -10.53 -15.35 -16.89
N PRO A 264 -9.42 -15.95 -16.41
CA PRO A 264 -8.18 -16.03 -17.18
C PRO A 264 -8.28 -16.92 -18.41
N ASP A 265 -7.43 -16.66 -19.41
CA ASP A 265 -7.14 -17.57 -20.52
C ASP A 265 -6.37 -18.79 -19.99
N LEU A 266 -7.02 -19.93 -19.94
CA LEU A 266 -6.46 -21.20 -19.44
C LEU A 266 -5.47 -21.84 -20.40
N THR A 267 -5.34 -21.35 -21.63
CA THR A 267 -4.40 -21.89 -22.61
C THR A 267 -2.99 -21.31 -22.46
N ARG A 268 -2.85 -20.23 -21.65
CA ARG A 268 -1.61 -19.48 -21.47
C ARG A 268 -1.07 -19.65 -20.03
N PRO A 269 0.10 -20.30 -19.86
CA PRO A 269 0.68 -20.52 -18.52
C PRO A 269 0.91 -19.22 -17.73
N GLY A 270 1.19 -18.09 -18.39
CA GLY A 270 1.38 -16.77 -17.76
C GLY A 270 0.12 -16.19 -17.11
N ALA A 271 -1.07 -16.59 -17.55
CA ALA A 271 -2.34 -16.13 -17.00
C ALA A 271 -2.65 -16.66 -15.58
N TYR A 272 -1.86 -17.63 -15.08
CA TYR A 272 -2.10 -18.29 -13.80
C TYR A 272 -1.36 -17.63 -12.64
N ILE A 273 -1.93 -16.61 -12.03
CA ILE A 273 -1.30 -15.88 -10.89
C ILE A 273 -1.12 -16.72 -9.62
N TYR A 274 -1.77 -17.90 -9.53
CA TYR A 274 -1.62 -18.84 -8.42
C TYR A 274 -0.75 -20.06 -8.80
N GLY A 275 -0.09 -19.98 -9.95
CA GLY A 275 0.71 -21.07 -10.51
C GLY A 275 -0.08 -22.02 -11.42
N SER A 276 0.58 -22.48 -12.47
CA SER A 276 0.04 -23.35 -13.51
C SER A 276 0.42 -24.82 -13.36
N GLY A 277 1.09 -25.21 -12.26
CA GLY A 277 1.41 -26.61 -11.97
C GLY A 277 0.16 -27.41 -11.61
N PHE A 278 0.20 -28.72 -11.79
CA PHE A 278 -0.96 -29.61 -11.58
C PHE A 278 -1.53 -29.47 -10.15
N ALA A 279 -0.69 -29.47 -9.13
CA ALA A 279 -1.11 -29.30 -7.74
C ALA A 279 -1.76 -27.93 -7.48
N GLN A 280 -1.25 -26.84 -8.09
CA GLN A 280 -1.83 -25.52 -7.99
C GLN A 280 -3.18 -25.41 -8.70
N LEU A 281 -3.35 -26.11 -9.83
CA LEU A 281 -4.65 -26.23 -10.52
C LEU A 281 -5.66 -26.92 -9.64
N GLN A 282 -5.30 -28.10 -9.07
CA GLN A 282 -6.16 -28.83 -8.14
C GLN A 282 -6.57 -27.96 -6.96
N GLN A 283 -5.61 -27.23 -6.35
CA GLN A 283 -5.91 -26.33 -5.25
C GLN A 283 -6.89 -25.22 -5.66
N SER A 284 -6.70 -24.63 -6.85
CA SER A 284 -7.57 -23.57 -7.36
C SER A 284 -8.98 -24.07 -7.65
N ILE A 285 -9.11 -25.25 -8.22
CA ILE A 285 -10.41 -25.85 -8.53
C ILE A 285 -11.12 -26.32 -7.24
N ARG A 286 -10.38 -26.97 -6.33
CA ARG A 286 -10.93 -27.51 -5.08
C ARG A 286 -11.47 -26.42 -4.17
N HIS A 287 -10.70 -25.35 -3.95
CA HIS A 287 -11.00 -24.32 -2.94
C HIS A 287 -11.54 -23.02 -3.52
N GLY A 288 -11.54 -22.88 -4.85
CA GLY A 288 -11.86 -21.61 -5.49
C GLY A 288 -10.75 -20.56 -5.30
N ARG A 289 -11.01 -19.37 -5.83
CA ARG A 289 -10.12 -18.22 -5.68
C ARG A 289 -10.94 -16.93 -5.52
N GLN A 290 -10.44 -16.04 -4.71
CA GLN A 290 -10.99 -14.70 -4.59
C GLN A 290 -9.85 -13.70 -4.67
N GLY A 291 -9.99 -12.70 -5.53
CA GLY A 291 -9.02 -11.63 -5.70
C GLY A 291 -9.69 -10.27 -5.69
N GLN A 292 -9.03 -9.31 -5.08
CA GLN A 292 -9.48 -7.92 -5.04
C GLN A 292 -8.32 -6.98 -5.32
N MET A 293 -8.50 -6.09 -6.30
CA MET A 293 -7.68 -4.90 -6.50
C MET A 293 -8.51 -3.70 -6.04
N PRO A 294 -8.07 -2.92 -5.04
CA PRO A 294 -8.83 -1.76 -4.57
C PRO A 294 -8.89 -0.66 -5.64
N ALA A 295 -10.01 0.08 -5.67
CA ALA A 295 -10.17 1.27 -6.49
C ALA A 295 -9.18 2.36 -6.08
N GLN A 296 -8.57 3.03 -7.04
CA GLN A 296 -7.58 4.08 -6.79
C GLN A 296 -8.13 5.50 -7.05
N GLN A 297 -9.36 5.63 -7.48
CA GLN A 297 -9.95 6.92 -7.82
C GLN A 297 -9.96 7.90 -6.63
N ALA A 298 -10.36 7.44 -5.44
CA ALA A 298 -10.45 8.27 -4.25
C ALA A 298 -9.07 8.78 -3.75
N THR A 299 -8.01 7.99 -3.96
CA THR A 299 -6.67 8.29 -3.47
C THR A 299 -5.79 9.02 -4.49
N GLN A 300 -5.94 8.68 -5.77
CA GLN A 300 -5.07 9.20 -6.83
C GLN A 300 -5.76 10.26 -7.70
N GLY A 301 -7.08 10.22 -7.83
CA GLY A 301 -7.80 11.05 -8.80
C GLY A 301 -7.61 10.57 -10.24
N ASP A 302 -8.43 11.10 -11.14
CA ASP A 302 -8.52 10.66 -12.54
C ASP A 302 -7.23 10.93 -13.34
N ASP A 303 -6.63 12.10 -13.14
CA ASP A 303 -5.46 12.56 -13.90
C ASP A 303 -4.21 11.74 -13.59
N ARG A 304 -3.97 11.41 -12.30
CA ARG A 304 -2.85 10.56 -11.91
C ARG A 304 -3.06 9.12 -12.34
N VAL A 305 -4.29 8.62 -12.27
CA VAL A 305 -4.64 7.29 -12.77
C VAL A 305 -4.44 7.22 -14.29
N HIS A 306 -4.69 8.29 -15.03
CA HIS A 306 -4.42 8.34 -16.46
C HIS A 306 -2.94 8.12 -16.79
N ILE A 307 -2.04 8.80 -16.06
CA ILE A 307 -0.59 8.60 -16.20
C ILE A 307 -0.15 7.20 -15.72
N LEU A 308 -0.74 6.70 -14.63
CA LEU A 308 -0.49 5.31 -14.17
C LEU A 308 -0.89 4.30 -15.24
N ALA A 309 -2.05 4.49 -15.88
CA ALA A 309 -2.51 3.63 -16.96
C ALA A 309 -1.55 3.66 -18.16
N ALA A 310 -1.05 4.85 -18.53
CA ALA A 310 -0.05 4.98 -19.58
C ALA A 310 1.26 4.26 -19.24
N TYR A 311 1.73 4.39 -18.00
CA TYR A 311 2.91 3.69 -17.53
C TYR A 311 2.72 2.17 -17.59
N VAL A 312 1.63 1.64 -17.01
CA VAL A 312 1.32 0.20 -17.02
C VAL A 312 1.16 -0.32 -18.46
N TYR A 313 0.46 0.42 -19.31
CA TYR A 313 0.32 0.09 -20.72
C TYR A 313 1.68 0.00 -21.45
N SER A 314 2.63 0.88 -21.09
CA SER A 314 3.98 0.85 -21.66
C SER A 314 4.79 -0.37 -21.24
N LEU A 315 4.51 -0.98 -20.06
CA LEU A 315 5.30 -2.08 -19.52
C LEU A 315 5.21 -3.35 -20.36
N SER A 316 4.00 -3.69 -20.83
CA SER A 316 3.78 -4.88 -21.67
C SER A 316 4.22 -4.70 -23.14
N ARG A 317 4.56 -3.46 -23.54
CA ARG A 317 4.96 -3.09 -24.90
C ARG A 317 6.43 -2.69 -25.03
N ARG A 318 7.19 -2.73 -23.93
CA ARG A 318 8.65 -2.57 -24.01
C ARG A 318 9.21 -3.73 -24.79
N GLU A 319 10.02 -3.45 -25.81
CA GLU A 319 10.82 -4.48 -26.48
C GLU A 319 11.56 -5.27 -25.41
N LYS A 320 11.33 -6.58 -25.36
CA LYS A 320 12.12 -7.47 -24.50
C LYS A 320 13.56 -7.32 -24.95
N PRO A 321 14.52 -7.02 -24.03
CA PRO A 321 15.92 -7.00 -24.42
C PRO A 321 16.28 -8.35 -25.09
N ALA A 322 16.95 -8.27 -26.22
CA ALA A 322 17.26 -9.41 -27.10
C ALA A 322 18.14 -10.52 -26.45
N HIS A 323 18.39 -10.43 -25.15
CA HIS A 323 19.22 -11.36 -24.39
C HIS A 323 18.56 -11.75 -23.07
N ALA A 324 17.63 -12.70 -23.13
CA ALA A 324 17.18 -13.50 -22.00
C ALA A 324 16.68 -14.84 -22.53
N GLU A 325 17.60 -15.63 -23.11
CA GLU A 325 17.47 -17.08 -23.24
C GLU A 325 18.17 -17.78 -22.07
#